data_eed874906d4b327d03bfdd632c3d9bc8
#
_entry.id   eed874906d4b327d03bfdd632c3d9bc8
#
_cell.length_a   1.000
_cell.length_b   1.000
_cell.length_c   1.000
_cell.angle_alpha   90.00
_cell.angle_beta   90.00
_cell.angle_gamma   90.00
#
_symmetry.space_group_name_H-M   'P 1'
#
loop_
_entity.id
_entity.type
_entity.pdbx_description
1 polymer ?
#
loop_
_entity_poly.entity_id
_entity_poly.type
_entity_poly.pdbx_seq_one_letter_code
_entity_poly.pdbx_strand_id
1 'polypeptide(L)'
;GEAFTAVTEHFAQFVRPSTSIAGIEARGFIFASALANRMKTGFVPIRKAGKLPHAVFSQNYGLEYGTDILEIHVDAIPFAGEVLLIDDVLATGGTLDAAIKLVNRAGGSVYQIVALLEIQALEGRARLAAKYPQIPVHSLVVS
;
A
#
# COMPACT_ATOMS: atom_id res chain seq x y z
N GLY A 1 16.39 15.42 3.02
CA GLY A 1 16.10 16.60 2.33
C GLY A 1 15.59 16.42 0.90
N GLU A 2 16.34 16.91 -0.04
CA GLU A 2 15.90 17.09 -1.43
C GLU A 2 15.39 15.82 -2.11
N ALA A 3 16.10 14.70 -1.99
CA ALA A 3 15.70 13.44 -2.60
C ALA A 3 14.35 12.94 -2.06
N PHE A 4 14.14 13.05 -0.75
CA PHE A 4 12.87 12.64 -0.13
C PHE A 4 11.71 13.53 -0.59
N THR A 5 11.95 14.84 -0.68
CA THR A 5 10.98 15.78 -1.24
C THR A 5 10.64 15.44 -2.69
N ALA A 6 11.64 15.17 -3.51
CA ALA A 6 11.44 14.80 -4.91
C ALA A 6 10.60 13.54 -5.08
N VAL A 7 10.81 12.51 -4.24
CA VAL A 7 9.99 11.29 -4.23
C VAL A 7 8.55 11.62 -3.84
N THR A 8 8.35 12.40 -2.78
CA THR A 8 7.01 12.79 -2.33
C THR A 8 6.26 13.57 -3.41
N GLU A 9 6.91 14.52 -4.05
CA GLU A 9 6.32 15.29 -5.15
C GLU A 9 6.01 14.41 -6.37
N HIS A 10 6.88 13.44 -6.68
CA HIS A 10 6.60 12.49 -7.75
C HIS A 10 5.37 11.64 -7.44
N PHE A 11 5.23 11.16 -6.21
CA PHE A 11 4.08 10.35 -5.81
C PHE A 11 2.78 11.16 -5.73
N ALA A 12 2.87 12.46 -5.49
CA ALA A 12 1.70 13.35 -5.41
C ALA A 12 0.85 13.35 -6.69
N GLN A 13 1.47 13.12 -7.86
CA GLN A 13 0.75 13.06 -9.14
C GLN A 13 -0.27 11.91 -9.24
N PHE A 14 -0.13 10.89 -8.39
CA PHE A 14 -1.05 9.73 -8.37
C PHE A 14 -2.21 9.91 -7.39
N VAL A 15 -2.20 10.97 -6.59
CA VAL A 15 -3.25 11.21 -5.59
C VAL A 15 -4.47 11.84 -6.25
N ARG A 16 -5.62 11.20 -6.08
CA ARG A 16 -6.92 11.70 -6.54
C ARG A 16 -7.64 12.45 -5.42
N PRO A 17 -8.56 13.37 -5.75
CA PRO A 17 -9.41 14.00 -4.73
C PRO A 17 -10.21 12.97 -3.93
N SER A 18 -10.40 13.25 -2.63
CA SER A 18 -11.23 12.43 -1.72
C SER A 18 -10.75 10.96 -1.56
N THR A 19 -9.46 10.71 -1.70
CA THR A 19 -8.88 9.38 -1.49
C THR A 19 -8.11 9.33 -0.18
N SER A 20 -7.92 8.10 0.34
CA SER A 20 -7.01 7.84 1.46
C SER A 20 -5.69 7.27 0.92
N ILE A 21 -4.62 7.46 1.69
CA ILE A 21 -3.31 6.91 1.36
C ILE A 21 -2.98 5.84 2.39
N ALA A 22 -2.87 4.59 1.93
CA ALA A 22 -2.47 3.47 2.78
C ALA A 22 -0.98 3.18 2.62
N GLY A 23 -0.31 2.97 3.73
CA GLY A 23 1.09 2.58 3.76
C GLY A 23 1.28 1.26 4.50
N ILE A 24 2.25 0.46 4.05
CA ILE A 24 2.56 -0.83 4.67
C ILE A 24 3.77 -0.68 5.59
N GLU A 25 3.65 -1.18 6.83
CA GLU A 25 4.72 -1.19 7.83
C GLU A 25 5.97 -1.91 7.31
N ALA A 26 7.14 -1.37 7.54
CA ALA A 26 7.42 -0.13 8.27
C ALA A 26 7.83 0.99 7.33
N ARG A 27 8.63 0.73 6.31
CA ARG A 27 9.23 1.76 5.45
C ARG A 27 8.21 2.41 4.51
N GLY A 28 7.13 1.71 4.14
CA GLY A 28 6.03 2.29 3.40
C GLY A 28 5.35 3.44 4.13
N PHE A 29 5.36 3.44 5.47
CA PHE A 29 4.81 4.53 6.28
C PHE A 29 5.52 5.85 6.06
N ILE A 30 6.83 5.83 5.82
CA ILE A 30 7.63 7.04 5.63
C ILE A 30 7.09 7.84 4.43
N PHE A 31 6.87 7.15 3.32
CA PHE A 31 6.38 7.79 2.09
C PHE A 31 4.88 8.09 2.16
N ALA A 32 4.10 7.15 2.67
CA ALA A 32 2.65 7.30 2.75
C ALA A 32 2.23 8.44 3.69
N SER A 33 2.86 8.55 4.86
CA SER A 33 2.53 9.61 5.82
C SER A 33 2.97 11.00 5.32
N ALA A 34 4.15 11.08 4.71
CA ALA A 34 4.64 12.33 4.13
C ALA A 34 3.71 12.80 2.99
N LEU A 35 3.29 11.88 2.13
CA LEU A 35 2.39 12.18 1.03
C LEU A 35 0.99 12.56 1.54
N ALA A 36 0.45 11.86 2.53
CA ALA A 36 -0.85 12.18 3.13
C ALA A 36 -0.85 13.59 3.72
N ASN A 37 0.22 13.95 4.45
CA ASN A 37 0.37 15.31 4.98
C ASN A 37 0.48 16.35 3.86
N ARG A 38 1.29 16.09 2.84
CA ARG A 38 1.47 16.98 1.69
C ARG A 38 0.15 17.24 0.95
N MET A 39 -0.67 16.20 0.80
CA MET A 39 -1.93 16.24 0.07
C MET A 39 -3.14 16.55 0.96
N LYS A 40 -2.93 16.71 2.28
CA LYS A 40 -4.00 16.99 3.27
C LYS A 40 -5.11 15.93 3.22
N THR A 41 -4.74 14.66 3.12
CA THR A 41 -5.67 13.54 3.10
C THR A 41 -5.39 12.55 4.23
N GLY A 42 -6.27 11.57 4.41
CA GLY A 42 -6.13 10.56 5.46
C GLY A 42 -4.99 9.57 5.18
N PHE A 43 -4.31 9.17 6.25
CA PHE A 43 -3.31 8.09 6.22
C PHE A 43 -3.89 6.85 6.88
N VAL A 44 -3.78 5.71 6.21
CA VAL A 44 -4.26 4.41 6.68
C VAL A 44 -3.06 3.49 6.90
N PRO A 45 -2.75 3.14 8.15
CA PRO A 45 -1.67 2.20 8.44
C PRO A 45 -2.13 0.76 8.21
N ILE A 46 -1.35 0.00 7.45
CA ILE A 46 -1.45 -1.45 7.33
C ILE A 46 -0.25 -2.02 8.06
N ARG A 47 -0.48 -2.81 9.10
CA ARG A 47 0.55 -3.20 10.04
C ARG A 47 0.64 -4.71 10.20
N LYS A 48 1.77 -5.18 10.72
CA LYS A 48 1.93 -6.55 11.17
C LYS A 48 1.02 -6.84 12.37
N ALA A 49 0.63 -8.09 12.52
CA ALA A 49 -0.32 -8.54 13.53
C ALA A 49 0.03 -8.07 14.95
N GLY A 50 -0.99 -7.68 15.71
CA GLY A 50 -0.88 -7.31 17.12
C GLY A 50 -0.42 -5.88 17.39
N LYS A 51 -0.25 -5.04 16.37
CA LYS A 51 0.24 -3.66 16.55
C LYS A 51 -0.86 -2.59 16.50
N LEU A 52 -2.02 -2.92 15.98
CA LEU A 52 -3.15 -2.00 15.93
C LEU A 52 -4.05 -2.17 17.16
N PRO A 53 -4.48 -1.06 17.82
CA PRO A 53 -5.12 -1.13 19.12
C PRO A 53 -6.61 -1.50 19.13
N HIS A 54 -7.29 -1.38 18.00
CA HIS A 54 -8.74 -1.61 17.91
C HIS A 54 -9.06 -2.82 17.02
N ALA A 55 -10.35 -3.08 16.79
CA ALA A 55 -10.81 -4.17 15.93
C ALA A 55 -10.19 -4.09 14.53
N VAL A 56 -9.72 -5.21 14.03
CA VAL A 56 -8.98 -5.32 12.78
C VAL A 56 -9.54 -6.41 11.88
N PHE A 57 -9.31 -6.26 10.57
CA PHE A 57 -9.28 -7.37 9.63
C PHE A 57 -7.84 -7.85 9.49
N SER A 58 -7.64 -9.16 9.41
CA SER A 58 -6.33 -9.79 9.28
C SER A 58 -6.24 -10.56 7.97
N GLN A 59 -5.07 -10.54 7.35
CA GLN A 59 -4.80 -11.25 6.10
C GLN A 59 -3.41 -11.86 6.14
N ASN A 60 -3.34 -13.17 5.88
CA ASN A 60 -2.06 -13.87 5.75
C ASN A 60 -1.38 -13.47 4.44
N TYR A 61 -0.06 -13.38 4.48
CA TYR A 61 0.79 -13.21 3.30
C TYR A 61 2.10 -13.95 3.50
N GLY A 62 2.83 -14.21 2.40
CA GLY A 62 4.15 -14.81 2.45
C GLY A 62 4.20 -16.21 1.86
N LEU A 63 5.35 -16.84 2.02
CA LEU A 63 5.66 -18.16 1.50
C LEU A 63 4.94 -19.26 2.31
N GLU A 64 4.85 -20.47 1.73
CA GLU A 64 4.16 -21.66 2.27
C GLU A 64 4.49 -22.01 3.72
N TYR A 65 5.61 -21.53 4.26
CA TYR A 65 6.11 -21.85 5.60
C TYR A 65 6.15 -20.67 6.57
N GLY A 66 5.67 -19.47 6.15
CA GLY A 66 5.68 -18.27 6.97
C GLY A 66 4.26 -17.77 7.22
N THR A 67 3.89 -17.61 8.48
CA THR A 67 2.62 -17.02 8.90
C THR A 67 2.78 -15.54 9.20
N ASP A 68 3.23 -14.79 8.20
CA ASP A 68 3.17 -13.33 8.32
C ASP A 68 1.74 -12.86 8.07
N ILE A 69 1.27 -12.00 8.95
CA ILE A 69 -0.09 -11.48 8.95
C ILE A 69 -0.03 -9.96 8.93
N LEU A 70 -0.77 -9.36 8.00
CA LEU A 70 -1.06 -7.93 7.98
C LEU A 70 -2.45 -7.67 8.52
N GLU A 71 -2.63 -6.49 9.11
CA GLU A 71 -3.89 -6.04 9.70
C GLU A 71 -4.21 -4.61 9.31
N ILE A 72 -5.50 -4.31 9.20
CA ILE A 72 -6.07 -2.97 8.99
C ILE A 72 -7.23 -2.78 9.97
N HIS A 73 -7.42 -1.58 10.51
CA HIS A 73 -8.61 -1.28 11.30
C HIS A 73 -9.88 -1.46 10.47
N VAL A 74 -10.93 -2.02 11.09
CA VAL A 74 -12.20 -2.27 10.39
C VAL A 74 -12.88 -0.98 9.91
N ASP A 75 -12.60 0.14 10.55
CA ASP A 75 -13.15 1.47 10.26
C ASP A 75 -12.13 2.42 9.60
N ALA A 76 -11.02 1.87 9.07
CA ALA A 76 -9.93 2.68 8.54
C ALA A 76 -10.30 3.49 7.28
N ILE A 77 -11.26 3.01 6.50
CA ILE A 77 -11.59 3.57 5.18
C ILE A 77 -13.07 3.98 5.17
N PRO A 78 -13.39 5.20 4.70
CA PRO A 78 -14.78 5.57 4.46
C PRO A 78 -15.47 4.57 3.52
N PHE A 79 -16.76 4.33 3.71
CA PHE A 79 -17.52 3.42 2.85
C PHE A 79 -17.32 3.75 1.37
N ALA A 80 -16.99 2.74 0.58
CA ALA A 80 -16.67 2.84 -0.85
C ALA A 80 -15.48 3.81 -1.15
N GLY A 81 -14.61 4.05 -0.16
CA GLY A 81 -13.45 4.93 -0.33
C GLY A 81 -12.40 4.38 -1.29
N GLU A 82 -11.82 5.25 -2.11
CA GLU A 82 -10.67 4.92 -2.95
C GLU A 82 -9.36 5.08 -2.20
N VAL A 83 -8.41 4.19 -2.45
CA VAL A 83 -7.13 4.13 -1.74
C VAL A 83 -5.96 4.10 -2.71
N LEU A 84 -4.98 4.99 -2.49
CA LEU A 84 -3.65 4.88 -3.04
C LEU A 84 -2.80 4.03 -2.08
N LEU A 85 -2.29 2.90 -2.56
CA LEU A 85 -1.49 1.98 -1.74
C LEU A 85 0.00 2.20 -1.99
N ILE A 86 0.76 2.41 -0.93
CA ILE A 86 2.20 2.70 -1.01
C ILE A 86 3.00 1.67 -0.21
N ASP A 87 4.05 1.17 -0.84
CA ASP A 87 5.12 0.44 -0.17
C ASP A 87 6.50 0.96 -0.63
N ASP A 88 7.55 0.60 0.09
CA ASP A 88 8.91 0.97 -0.30
C ASP A 88 9.45 0.06 -1.41
N VAL A 89 9.16 -1.25 -1.35
CA VAL A 89 9.70 -2.23 -2.31
C VAL A 89 8.60 -3.14 -2.85
N LEU A 90 8.50 -3.18 -4.17
CA LEU A 90 7.77 -4.23 -4.88
C LEU A 90 8.73 -5.38 -5.20
N ALA A 91 8.63 -6.46 -4.44
CA ALA A 91 9.40 -7.68 -4.63
C ALA A 91 8.53 -8.76 -5.29
N THR A 92 8.03 -9.73 -4.52
CA THR A 92 7.16 -10.79 -5.05
C THR A 92 5.70 -10.38 -5.20
N GLY A 93 5.29 -9.26 -4.61
CA GLY A 93 3.93 -8.77 -4.62
C GLY A 93 3.02 -9.34 -3.53
N GLY A 94 3.50 -10.27 -2.71
CA GLY A 94 2.67 -10.92 -1.69
C GLY A 94 2.13 -9.97 -0.63
N THR A 95 2.96 -9.04 -0.16
CA THR A 95 2.56 -8.03 0.81
C THR A 95 1.48 -7.10 0.24
N LEU A 96 1.66 -6.66 -0.99
CA LEU A 96 0.69 -5.80 -1.69
C LEU A 96 -0.63 -6.53 -1.97
N ASP A 97 -0.57 -7.81 -2.35
CA ASP A 97 -1.76 -8.66 -2.52
C ASP A 97 -2.58 -8.73 -1.23
N ALA A 98 -1.92 -8.98 -0.09
CA ALA A 98 -2.58 -9.00 1.21
C ALA A 98 -3.18 -7.63 1.57
N ALA A 99 -2.47 -6.55 1.30
CA ALA A 99 -2.96 -5.19 1.55
C ALA A 99 -4.19 -4.84 0.71
N ILE A 100 -4.23 -5.23 -0.57
CA ILE A 100 -5.41 -5.05 -1.42
C ILE A 100 -6.62 -5.77 -0.83
N LYS A 101 -6.44 -7.03 -0.40
CA LYS A 101 -7.52 -7.80 0.24
C LYS A 101 -8.04 -7.14 1.50
N LEU A 102 -7.15 -6.59 2.33
CA LEU A 102 -7.52 -5.87 3.55
C LEU A 102 -8.32 -4.60 3.24
N VAL A 103 -7.87 -3.80 2.28
CA VAL A 103 -8.61 -2.60 1.84
C VAL A 103 -10.00 -2.96 1.35
N ASN A 104 -10.15 -4.02 0.57
CA ASN A 104 -11.44 -4.50 0.08
C ASN A 104 -12.34 -4.96 1.24
N ARG A 105 -11.81 -5.68 2.21
CA ARG A 105 -12.56 -6.11 3.41
C ARG A 105 -13.00 -4.93 4.27
N ALA A 106 -12.21 -3.87 4.32
CA ALA A 106 -12.55 -2.64 5.03
C ALA A 106 -13.55 -1.75 4.26
N GLY A 107 -14.05 -2.20 3.12
CA GLY A 107 -15.08 -1.50 2.35
C GLY A 107 -14.57 -0.50 1.32
N GLY A 108 -13.27 -0.45 1.09
CA GLY A 108 -12.64 0.42 0.09
C GLY A 108 -12.20 -0.32 -1.17
N SER A 109 -11.51 0.40 -2.03
CA SER A 109 -10.87 -0.16 -3.23
C SER A 109 -9.53 0.51 -3.51
N VAL A 110 -8.54 -0.27 -3.90
CA VAL A 110 -7.24 0.25 -4.33
C VAL A 110 -7.33 0.63 -5.80
N TYR A 111 -7.09 1.91 -6.11
CA TYR A 111 -7.10 2.38 -7.50
C TYR A 111 -5.71 2.47 -8.12
N GLN A 112 -4.67 2.53 -7.30
CA GLN A 112 -3.28 2.69 -7.73
C GLN A 112 -2.33 2.13 -6.69
N ILE A 113 -1.26 1.48 -7.14
CA ILE A 113 -0.13 1.07 -6.30
C ILE A 113 1.08 1.88 -6.70
N VAL A 114 1.83 2.35 -5.70
CA VAL A 114 3.08 3.08 -5.90
C VAL A 114 4.17 2.48 -5.02
N ALA A 115 5.33 2.20 -5.59
CA ALA A 115 6.51 1.73 -4.87
C ALA A 115 7.73 2.58 -5.21
N LEU A 116 8.64 2.72 -4.25
CA LEU A 116 9.91 3.40 -4.52
C LEU A 116 10.81 2.56 -5.41
N LEU A 117 10.98 1.27 -5.06
CA LEU A 117 11.86 0.34 -5.77
C LEU A 117 11.10 -0.91 -6.20
N GLU A 118 11.37 -1.37 -7.40
CA GLU A 118 10.90 -2.66 -7.89
C GLU A 118 12.10 -3.59 -8.14
N ILE A 119 12.02 -4.80 -7.60
CA ILE A 119 12.96 -5.88 -7.89
C ILE A 119 12.35 -6.75 -8.99
N GLN A 120 12.67 -6.40 -10.23
CA GLN A 120 12.02 -6.98 -11.41
C GLN A 120 12.16 -8.51 -11.49
N ALA A 121 13.30 -9.04 -11.09
CA ALA A 121 13.58 -10.47 -11.09
C ALA A 121 12.61 -11.29 -10.23
N LEU A 122 11.90 -10.67 -9.28
CA LEU A 122 10.94 -11.35 -8.41
C LEU A 122 9.50 -11.34 -8.96
N GLU A 123 9.28 -10.72 -10.11
CA GLU A 123 8.04 -10.77 -10.90
C GLU A 123 6.76 -10.32 -10.17
N GLY A 124 6.89 -9.49 -9.13
CA GLY A 124 5.74 -9.03 -8.36
C GLY A 124 4.71 -8.28 -9.18
N ARG A 125 5.16 -7.43 -10.12
CA ARG A 125 4.28 -6.69 -11.03
C ARG A 125 3.42 -7.63 -11.87
N ALA A 126 4.01 -8.67 -12.45
CA ALA A 126 3.30 -9.63 -13.28
C ALA A 126 2.25 -10.40 -12.46
N ARG A 127 2.58 -10.77 -11.23
CA ARG A 127 1.64 -11.46 -10.33
C ARG A 127 0.47 -10.58 -9.94
N LEU A 128 0.73 -9.31 -9.62
CA LEU A 128 -0.33 -8.35 -9.29
C LEU A 128 -1.21 -8.08 -10.52
N ALA A 129 -0.63 -7.90 -11.70
CA ALA A 129 -1.38 -7.67 -12.94
C ALA A 129 -2.28 -8.86 -13.30
N ALA A 130 -1.85 -10.09 -13.05
CA ALA A 130 -2.65 -11.29 -13.29
C ALA A 130 -3.90 -11.34 -12.39
N LYS A 131 -3.78 -10.92 -11.12
CA LYS A 131 -4.90 -10.92 -10.15
C LYS A 131 -5.76 -9.65 -10.23
N TYR A 132 -5.13 -8.51 -10.47
CA TYR A 132 -5.74 -7.19 -10.41
C TYR A 132 -5.40 -6.37 -11.66
N PRO A 133 -5.84 -6.80 -12.85
CA PRO A 133 -5.47 -6.13 -14.10
C PRO A 133 -5.94 -4.68 -14.21
N GLN A 134 -6.92 -4.29 -13.38
CA GLN A 134 -7.46 -2.92 -13.33
C GLN A 134 -6.68 -1.98 -12.42
N ILE A 135 -5.74 -2.50 -11.60
CA ILE A 135 -4.95 -1.66 -10.67
C ILE A 135 -3.59 -1.38 -11.29
N PRO A 136 -3.32 -0.14 -11.74
CA PRO A 136 -2.00 0.22 -12.26
C PRO A 136 -0.96 0.21 -11.14
N VAL A 137 0.25 -0.21 -11.47
CA VAL A 137 1.40 -0.25 -10.57
C VAL A 137 2.50 0.66 -11.11
N HIS A 138 2.92 1.62 -10.31
CA HIS A 138 4.04 2.49 -10.63
C HIS A 138 5.20 2.25 -9.68
N SER A 139 6.40 2.09 -10.22
CA SER A 139 7.64 2.01 -9.44
C SER A 139 8.59 3.11 -9.91
N LEU A 140 9.15 3.88 -8.98
CA LEU A 140 10.02 5.00 -9.31
C LEU A 140 11.37 4.52 -9.85
N VAL A 141 11.91 3.46 -9.22
CA VAL A 141 13.17 2.83 -9.62
C VAL A 141 12.92 1.35 -9.89
N VAL A 142 13.46 0.85 -10.98
CA VAL A 142 13.39 -0.58 -11.33
C VAL A 142 14.80 -1.14 -11.43
N SER A 143 15.06 -2.22 -10.71
CA SER A 143 16.37 -2.88 -10.72
C SER A 143 16.31 -4.27 -11.35
#